data_c212ac9ad12ed4e76ad4a9a0897ddbdd
#
_entry.id   c212ac9ad12ed4e76ad4a9a0897ddbdd
#
_cell.length_a   1.000
_cell.length_b   1.000
_cell.length_c   1.000
_cell.angle_alpha   90.00
_cell.angle_beta   90.00
_cell.angle_gamma   90.00
#
_symmetry.space_group_name_H-M   'P 1'
#
loop_
_entity.id
_entity.type
_entity.pdbx_description
1 polymer ?
#
loop_
_entity_poly.entity_id
_entity_poly.type
_entity_poly.pdbx_seq_one_letter_code
_entity_poly.pdbx_strand_id
1 'polypeptide(L)'
;MAKEWGYADHNGPDHWHELYPIAKGDNQSPIELHTKDIKHDPSLKPWSASYDPGSAKTILNNGKTCRVVFDDTYDRSMLRGGPLTAPYRLRQFHLHWGSSDDHGSEHSVDGVKYAAELHLVHWNSKYNSFGSALKQPDGVAVIGIFLKIGHEKGEFQLLLDALDKIKTKGKEAPFTNFDPSCLFPACRDYWTYHGSFTTPPCEECIVWLLLKEPVTVSHEQMAKLRGLYSSVENEPPVHLVRNWRPPQPIKGRIVKASFK
;
A
#
# COMPACT_ATOMS: atom_id res chain seq x y z
N MET A 1 20.07 -20.08 10.46
CA MET A 1 18.76 -19.75 9.90
C MET A 1 18.76 -18.30 9.44
N ALA A 2 18.31 -18.03 8.21
CA ALA A 2 18.16 -16.67 7.72
C ALA A 2 17.14 -15.94 8.60
N LYS A 3 17.47 -14.71 9.02
CA LYS A 3 16.54 -13.87 9.77
C LYS A 3 15.38 -13.49 8.87
N GLU A 4 14.18 -13.85 9.25
CA GLU A 4 12.99 -13.32 8.58
C GLU A 4 12.83 -11.85 8.97
N TRP A 5 12.55 -11.00 7.96
CA TRP A 5 12.30 -9.59 8.20
C TRP A 5 10.93 -9.38 8.86
N GLY A 6 10.82 -8.31 9.60
CA GLY A 6 9.57 -7.93 10.25
C GLY A 6 9.59 -6.48 10.67
N TYR A 7 8.90 -6.19 11.76
CA TYR A 7 8.78 -4.83 12.30
C TYR A 7 9.21 -4.75 13.77
N ALA A 8 9.80 -5.81 14.32
CA ALA A 8 10.34 -5.83 15.67
C ALA A 8 11.70 -5.15 15.72
N ASP A 9 12.22 -4.90 16.92
CA ASP A 9 13.50 -4.21 17.08
C ASP A 9 14.66 -4.97 16.44
N HIS A 10 14.63 -6.31 16.48
CA HIS A 10 15.72 -7.15 15.96
C HIS A 10 15.66 -7.41 14.45
N ASN A 11 14.51 -7.21 13.81
CA ASN A 11 14.31 -7.51 12.39
C ASN A 11 13.54 -6.43 11.62
N GLY A 12 13.36 -5.27 12.23
CA GLY A 12 12.58 -4.16 11.66
C GLY A 12 13.32 -3.36 10.60
N PRO A 13 12.73 -2.22 10.20
CA PRO A 13 13.21 -1.42 9.06
C PRO A 13 14.69 -1.05 9.11
N ASP A 14 15.28 -0.81 10.28
CA ASP A 14 16.70 -0.47 10.42
C ASP A 14 17.63 -1.62 10.04
N HIS A 15 17.12 -2.86 10.02
CA HIS A 15 17.89 -4.07 9.71
C HIS A 15 17.69 -4.58 8.29
N TRP A 16 16.69 -4.08 7.58
CA TRP A 16 16.33 -4.66 6.27
C TRP A 16 17.47 -4.63 5.26
N HIS A 17 18.33 -3.59 5.33
CA HIS A 17 19.47 -3.46 4.42
C HIS A 17 20.48 -4.61 4.55
N GLU A 18 20.51 -5.30 5.67
CA GLU A 18 21.45 -6.41 5.90
C GLU A 18 21.20 -7.57 4.93
N LEU A 19 19.91 -7.85 4.62
CA LEU A 19 19.51 -8.87 3.64
C LEU A 19 19.14 -8.27 2.28
N TYR A 20 18.76 -6.99 2.25
CA TYR A 20 18.27 -6.30 1.06
C TYR A 20 18.99 -4.95 0.95
N PRO A 21 20.23 -4.94 0.41
CA PRO A 21 21.05 -3.71 0.37
C PRO A 21 20.37 -2.52 -0.28
N ILE A 22 19.46 -2.76 -1.25
CA ILE A 22 18.70 -1.68 -1.91
C ILE A 22 17.83 -0.89 -0.93
N ALA A 23 17.57 -1.41 0.27
CA ALA A 23 16.85 -0.68 1.32
C ALA A 23 17.56 0.63 1.73
N LYS A 24 18.85 0.77 1.41
CA LYS A 24 19.63 2.02 1.56
C LYS A 24 19.84 2.75 0.23
N GLY A 25 19.07 2.42 -0.78
CA GLY A 25 19.16 3.03 -2.10
C GLY A 25 18.69 4.48 -2.14
N ASP A 26 18.77 5.06 -3.33
CA ASP A 26 18.49 6.49 -3.54
C ASP A 26 17.00 6.78 -3.81
N ASN A 27 16.19 5.75 -4.04
CA ASN A 27 14.78 5.90 -4.43
C ASN A 27 13.87 5.10 -3.49
N GLN A 28 14.11 5.19 -2.20
CA GLN A 28 13.34 4.43 -1.21
C GLN A 28 12.06 5.12 -0.80
N SER A 29 11.07 4.32 -0.43
CA SER A 29 9.76 4.73 0.06
C SER A 29 9.48 4.13 1.43
N PRO A 30 8.61 4.71 2.26
CA PRO A 30 7.86 5.95 2.01
C PRO A 30 8.73 7.20 2.15
N ILE A 31 8.14 8.36 1.91
CA ILE A 31 8.77 9.66 2.11
C ILE A 31 7.83 10.60 2.88
N GLU A 32 8.41 11.62 3.48
CA GLU A 32 7.66 12.77 3.98
C GLU A 32 7.44 13.73 2.81
N LEU A 33 6.17 14.11 2.56
CA LEU A 33 5.84 15.11 1.56
C LEU A 33 5.86 16.50 2.20
N HIS A 34 6.69 17.38 1.62
CA HIS A 34 6.73 18.80 2.01
C HIS A 34 6.02 19.58 0.92
N THR A 35 4.78 20.00 1.18
CA THR A 35 3.92 20.58 0.14
C THR A 35 4.51 21.86 -0.45
N LYS A 36 5.28 22.63 0.32
CA LYS A 36 5.97 23.82 -0.16
C LYS A 36 7.02 23.54 -1.25
N ASP A 37 7.56 22.31 -1.27
CA ASP A 37 8.59 21.90 -2.23
C ASP A 37 8.00 21.13 -3.42
N ILE A 38 6.71 20.80 -3.38
CA ILE A 38 6.03 20.05 -4.42
C ILE A 38 5.53 21.02 -5.49
N LYS A 39 5.82 20.68 -6.76
CA LYS A 39 5.45 21.51 -7.90
C LYS A 39 4.24 20.92 -8.61
N HIS A 40 3.30 21.80 -8.97
CA HIS A 40 2.22 21.44 -9.88
C HIS A 40 2.80 21.18 -11.27
N ASP A 41 2.50 20.02 -11.84
CA ASP A 41 2.86 19.67 -13.21
C ASP A 41 1.58 19.60 -14.06
N PRO A 42 1.32 20.63 -14.89
CA PRO A 42 0.09 20.65 -15.68
C PRO A 42 0.06 19.61 -16.79
N SER A 43 1.18 18.94 -17.07
CA SER A 43 1.21 17.83 -18.04
C SER A 43 0.70 16.52 -17.47
N LEU A 44 0.54 16.41 -16.15
CA LEU A 44 -0.02 15.20 -15.53
C LEU A 44 -1.49 15.05 -15.90
N LYS A 45 -1.84 13.86 -16.37
CA LYS A 45 -3.19 13.53 -16.80
C LYS A 45 -4.04 13.02 -15.64
N PRO A 46 -5.36 13.05 -15.75
CA PRO A 46 -6.22 12.30 -14.86
C PRO A 46 -5.88 10.81 -14.96
N TRP A 47 -5.85 10.15 -13.81
CA TRP A 47 -5.76 8.69 -13.79
C TRP A 47 -7.16 8.08 -13.76
N SER A 48 -7.29 6.85 -14.22
CA SER A 48 -8.54 6.10 -14.15
C SER A 48 -8.24 4.64 -13.81
N ALA A 49 -9.13 4.04 -13.04
CA ALA A 49 -9.08 2.62 -12.72
C ALA A 49 -10.40 1.98 -13.13
N SER A 50 -10.30 0.88 -13.85
CA SER A 50 -11.46 0.07 -14.24
C SER A 50 -11.21 -1.34 -13.73
N TYR A 51 -11.85 -1.68 -12.63
CA TYR A 51 -11.69 -2.97 -11.98
C TYR A 51 -12.90 -3.84 -12.19
N ASP A 52 -12.65 -5.13 -12.48
CA ASP A 52 -13.68 -6.16 -12.55
C ASP A 52 -13.85 -6.78 -11.17
N PRO A 53 -15.01 -6.64 -10.52
CA PRO A 53 -15.25 -7.24 -9.20
C PRO A 53 -14.99 -8.74 -9.17
N GLY A 54 -15.20 -9.43 -10.29
CA GLY A 54 -14.96 -10.87 -10.44
C GLY A 54 -13.48 -11.25 -10.41
N SER A 55 -12.57 -10.29 -10.49
CA SER A 55 -11.13 -10.56 -10.38
C SER A 55 -10.65 -10.76 -8.95
N ALA A 56 -11.42 -10.34 -7.94
CA ALA A 56 -11.09 -10.57 -6.54
C ALA A 56 -11.13 -12.07 -6.24
N LYS A 57 -10.11 -12.57 -5.52
CA LYS A 57 -9.92 -14.00 -5.27
C LYS A 57 -9.92 -14.36 -3.79
N THR A 58 -8.96 -13.85 -3.05
CA THR A 58 -8.70 -14.28 -1.66
C THR A 58 -8.28 -13.10 -0.81
N ILE A 59 -8.49 -13.27 0.50
CA ILE A 59 -7.88 -12.43 1.52
C ILE A 59 -6.99 -13.32 2.38
N LEU A 60 -5.83 -12.80 2.78
CA LEU A 60 -4.89 -13.58 3.57
C LEU A 60 -4.19 -12.74 4.62
N ASN A 61 -3.71 -13.42 5.65
CA ASN A 61 -2.84 -12.87 6.69
C ASN A 61 -1.46 -13.50 6.52
N ASN A 62 -0.47 -12.69 6.12
CA ASN A 62 0.91 -13.18 5.94
C ASN A 62 1.80 -12.91 7.16
N GLY A 63 1.21 -12.51 8.27
CA GLY A 63 1.93 -12.15 9.48
C GLY A 63 2.47 -10.73 9.48
N LYS A 64 2.34 -10.01 8.36
CA LYS A 64 2.84 -8.63 8.18
C LYS A 64 1.71 -7.65 7.88
N THR A 65 0.64 -8.12 7.25
CA THR A 65 -0.53 -7.33 6.86
C THR A 65 -1.68 -8.26 6.50
N CYS A 66 -2.84 -7.71 6.24
CA CYS A 66 -3.89 -8.42 5.49
C CYS A 66 -3.83 -7.97 4.03
N ARG A 67 -3.97 -8.93 3.12
CA ARG A 67 -3.82 -8.70 1.69
C ARG A 67 -4.99 -9.31 0.94
N VAL A 68 -5.56 -8.54 0.02
CA VAL A 68 -6.57 -9.02 -0.93
C VAL A 68 -5.90 -9.23 -2.28
N VAL A 69 -6.02 -10.43 -2.82
CA VAL A 69 -5.36 -10.86 -4.06
C VAL A 69 -6.37 -10.90 -5.20
N PHE A 70 -5.94 -10.46 -6.38
CA PHE A 70 -6.75 -10.40 -7.59
C PHE A 70 -6.18 -11.30 -8.68
N ASP A 71 -7.04 -11.76 -9.57
CA ASP A 71 -6.62 -12.48 -10.78
C ASP A 71 -5.98 -11.48 -11.74
N ASP A 72 -4.67 -11.62 -11.95
CA ASP A 72 -3.88 -10.78 -12.85
C ASP A 72 -3.34 -11.56 -14.05
N THR A 73 -4.01 -12.65 -14.43
CA THR A 73 -3.59 -13.49 -15.54
C THR A 73 -3.89 -12.88 -16.92
N TYR A 74 -4.82 -11.93 -16.99
CA TYR A 74 -5.13 -11.17 -18.19
C TYR A 74 -5.68 -9.79 -17.85
N ASP A 75 -5.89 -8.95 -18.87
CA ASP A 75 -6.27 -7.55 -18.71
C ASP A 75 -7.76 -7.44 -18.35
N ARG A 76 -8.11 -7.40 -17.06
CA ARG A 76 -9.49 -7.24 -16.60
C ARG A 76 -9.65 -6.17 -15.51
N SER A 77 -8.61 -5.88 -14.75
CA SER A 77 -8.62 -4.83 -13.71
C SER A 77 -7.40 -3.96 -13.93
N MET A 78 -7.60 -2.75 -14.47
CA MET A 78 -6.52 -1.94 -15.01
C MET A 78 -6.51 -0.53 -14.47
N LEU A 79 -5.30 -0.02 -14.23
CA LEU A 79 -5.01 1.37 -13.92
C LEU A 79 -4.36 2.02 -15.14
N ARG A 80 -4.82 3.22 -15.53
CA ARG A 80 -4.34 3.95 -16.70
C ARG A 80 -4.25 5.45 -16.40
N GLY A 81 -3.52 6.16 -17.23
CA GLY A 81 -3.44 7.62 -17.16
C GLY A 81 -2.52 8.11 -16.06
N GLY A 82 -2.79 9.30 -15.52
CA GLY A 82 -1.89 9.92 -14.56
C GLY A 82 -0.48 10.09 -15.13
N PRO A 83 0.55 9.69 -14.39
CA PRO A 83 1.93 9.72 -14.86
C PRO A 83 2.31 8.50 -15.69
N LEU A 84 1.39 7.55 -15.88
CA LEU A 84 1.68 6.25 -16.48
C LEU A 84 1.68 6.32 -18.00
N THR A 85 2.59 5.58 -18.63
CA THR A 85 2.74 5.51 -20.09
C THR A 85 2.12 4.25 -20.68
N ALA A 86 1.57 3.35 -19.84
CA ALA A 86 1.00 2.08 -20.25
C ALA A 86 -0.09 1.67 -19.26
N PRO A 87 -0.95 0.68 -19.60
CA PRO A 87 -1.88 0.09 -18.63
C PRO A 87 -1.15 -0.79 -17.61
N TYR A 88 -1.60 -0.76 -16.38
CA TYR A 88 -1.06 -1.56 -15.28
C TYR A 88 -2.16 -2.45 -14.70
N ARG A 89 -1.85 -3.73 -14.48
CA ARG A 89 -2.80 -4.72 -13.93
C ARG A 89 -2.83 -4.69 -12.41
N LEU A 90 -4.02 -4.69 -11.83
CA LEU A 90 -4.19 -4.84 -10.40
C LEU A 90 -3.79 -6.25 -9.96
N ARG A 91 -2.87 -6.35 -9.02
CA ARG A 91 -2.41 -7.61 -8.46
C ARG A 91 -2.95 -7.86 -7.06
N GLN A 92 -2.86 -6.86 -6.18
CA GLN A 92 -3.28 -7.00 -4.79
C GLN A 92 -3.40 -5.63 -4.14
N PHE A 93 -4.14 -5.56 -3.04
CA PHE A 93 -4.02 -4.43 -2.13
C PHE A 93 -3.80 -4.92 -0.71
N HIS A 94 -3.20 -4.09 0.10
CA HIS A 94 -2.91 -4.35 1.51
C HIS A 94 -2.88 -3.04 2.28
N LEU A 95 -2.75 -3.13 3.59
CA LEU A 95 -2.77 -1.96 4.47
C LEU A 95 -1.58 -1.94 5.41
N HIS A 96 -1.28 -0.74 5.88
CA HIS A 96 -0.32 -0.46 6.95
C HIS A 96 -1.04 0.34 8.02
N TRP A 97 -0.82 0.01 9.28
CA TRP A 97 -1.46 0.68 10.42
C TRP A 97 -0.56 0.67 11.65
N GLY A 98 -0.97 1.39 12.69
CA GLY A 98 -0.22 1.54 13.92
C GLY A 98 -0.96 1.02 15.14
N SER A 99 -0.35 1.22 16.29
CA SER A 99 -0.91 0.81 17.59
C SER A 99 -2.00 1.77 18.10
N SER A 100 -2.08 2.98 17.52
CA SER A 100 -3.09 3.99 17.87
C SER A 100 -3.48 4.82 16.65
N ASP A 101 -4.53 5.62 16.80
CA ASP A 101 -5.14 6.36 15.69
C ASP A 101 -4.30 7.54 15.18
N ASP A 102 -3.30 7.97 15.94
CA ASP A 102 -2.48 9.15 15.60
C ASP A 102 -1.28 8.83 14.70
N HIS A 103 -1.05 7.58 14.39
CA HIS A 103 0.01 7.14 13.49
C HIS A 103 -0.35 5.77 12.88
N GLY A 104 0.37 5.38 11.85
CA GLY A 104 0.15 4.10 11.16
C GLY A 104 0.35 4.22 9.66
N SER A 105 0.20 5.43 9.10
CA SER A 105 0.53 5.63 7.69
C SER A 105 2.05 5.58 7.49
N GLU A 106 2.43 5.27 6.28
CA GLU A 106 3.85 5.21 5.87
C GLU A 106 4.32 6.57 5.35
N HIS A 107 3.61 7.11 4.36
CA HIS A 107 3.81 8.47 3.92
C HIS A 107 3.24 9.44 4.95
N SER A 108 3.82 10.61 5.03
CA SER A 108 3.32 11.72 5.85
C SER A 108 3.32 13.00 5.02
N VAL A 109 2.48 13.95 5.39
CA VAL A 109 2.30 15.21 4.67
C VAL A 109 2.46 16.35 5.65
N ASP A 110 3.51 17.15 5.49
CA ASP A 110 3.82 18.30 6.37
C ASP A 110 3.79 17.92 7.86
N GLY A 111 4.39 16.79 8.19
CA GLY A 111 4.45 16.25 9.55
C GLY A 111 3.20 15.54 10.02
N VAL A 112 2.15 15.48 9.20
CA VAL A 112 0.89 14.80 9.57
C VAL A 112 0.96 13.33 9.15
N LYS A 113 0.73 12.44 10.11
CA LYS A 113 0.53 11.01 9.88
C LYS A 113 -0.94 10.67 10.03
N TYR A 114 -1.38 9.69 9.27
CA TYR A 114 -2.75 9.19 9.32
C TYR A 114 -2.82 7.86 10.07
N ALA A 115 -4.02 7.40 10.38
CA ALA A 115 -4.22 6.16 11.13
C ALA A 115 -3.77 4.92 10.35
N ALA A 116 -3.88 4.96 9.03
CA ALA A 116 -3.51 3.85 8.16
C ALA A 116 -3.26 4.33 6.75
N GLU A 117 -2.70 3.43 5.94
CA GLU A 117 -2.48 3.67 4.51
C GLU A 117 -2.78 2.40 3.74
N LEU A 118 -3.59 2.53 2.69
CA LEU A 118 -3.97 1.44 1.80
C LEU A 118 -3.12 1.53 0.53
N HIS A 119 -2.55 0.42 0.11
CA HIS A 119 -1.73 0.33 -1.10
C HIS A 119 -2.36 -0.62 -2.11
N LEU A 120 -2.73 -0.10 -3.29
CA LEU A 120 -3.20 -0.90 -4.41
C LEU A 120 -2.05 -1.07 -5.40
N VAL A 121 -1.57 -2.30 -5.52
CA VAL A 121 -0.35 -2.64 -6.27
C VAL A 121 -0.73 -3.15 -7.66
N HIS A 122 -0.17 -2.49 -8.68
CA HIS A 122 -0.40 -2.80 -10.10
C HIS A 122 0.94 -2.98 -10.79
N TRP A 123 0.98 -3.85 -11.83
CA TRP A 123 2.22 -4.03 -12.59
C TRP A 123 2.00 -3.76 -14.08
N ASN A 124 3.05 -3.26 -14.72
CA ASN A 124 3.02 -2.81 -16.10
C ASN A 124 2.84 -4.00 -17.03
N SER A 125 1.72 -4.03 -17.74
CA SER A 125 1.34 -5.15 -18.59
C SER A 125 2.23 -5.31 -19.84
N LYS A 126 3.09 -4.32 -20.14
CA LYS A 126 4.06 -4.48 -21.23
C LYS A 126 5.17 -5.48 -20.90
N TYR A 127 5.39 -5.77 -19.63
CA TYR A 127 6.31 -6.81 -19.20
C TYR A 127 5.59 -8.15 -19.12
N ASN A 128 6.33 -9.24 -19.23
CA ASN A 128 5.74 -10.58 -19.37
C ASN A 128 5.23 -11.16 -18.05
N SER A 129 5.70 -10.64 -16.92
CA SER A 129 5.32 -11.15 -15.60
C SER A 129 5.52 -10.07 -14.55
N PHE A 130 4.90 -10.26 -13.39
CA PHE A 130 5.16 -9.40 -12.23
C PHE A 130 6.64 -9.43 -11.83
N GLY A 131 7.24 -10.62 -11.81
CA GLY A 131 8.67 -10.77 -11.49
C GLY A 131 9.57 -9.98 -12.42
N SER A 132 9.28 -9.96 -13.72
CA SER A 132 10.03 -9.14 -14.69
C SER A 132 9.82 -7.65 -14.45
N ALA A 133 8.59 -7.25 -14.12
CA ALA A 133 8.25 -5.86 -13.83
C ALA A 133 9.00 -5.31 -12.63
N LEU A 134 9.25 -6.13 -11.61
CA LEU A 134 10.00 -5.72 -10.41
C LEU A 134 11.42 -5.23 -10.72
N LYS A 135 11.97 -5.61 -11.85
CA LYS A 135 13.36 -5.27 -12.26
C LYS A 135 13.42 -3.99 -13.09
N GLN A 136 12.28 -3.37 -13.36
CA GLN A 136 12.20 -2.19 -14.24
C GLN A 136 11.77 -0.97 -13.44
N PRO A 137 12.34 0.22 -13.74
CA PRO A 137 11.97 1.44 -12.99
C PRO A 137 10.50 1.85 -13.13
N ASP A 138 9.85 1.46 -14.22
CA ASP A 138 8.42 1.70 -14.47
C ASP A 138 7.59 0.43 -14.35
N GLY A 139 8.08 -0.57 -13.61
CA GLY A 139 7.46 -1.89 -13.57
C GLY A 139 6.16 -1.96 -12.77
N VAL A 140 6.04 -1.15 -11.72
CA VAL A 140 4.93 -1.24 -10.77
C VAL A 140 4.38 0.16 -10.50
N ALA A 141 3.06 0.26 -10.34
CA ALA A 141 2.39 1.49 -9.91
C ALA A 141 1.57 1.19 -8.67
N VAL A 142 1.72 2.01 -7.64
CA VAL A 142 0.96 1.85 -6.40
C VAL A 142 0.14 3.10 -6.15
N ILE A 143 -1.16 2.90 -5.96
CA ILE A 143 -2.04 3.95 -5.46
C ILE A 143 -2.00 3.87 -3.94
N GLY A 144 -1.61 4.97 -3.29
CA GLY A 144 -1.64 5.10 -1.83
C GLY A 144 -2.82 5.95 -1.39
N ILE A 145 -3.60 5.44 -0.45
CA ILE A 145 -4.78 6.12 0.09
C ILE A 145 -4.62 6.22 1.60
N PHE A 146 -4.68 7.44 2.12
CA PHE A 146 -4.65 7.68 3.56
C PHE A 146 -6.00 7.39 4.19
N LEU A 147 -5.99 6.74 5.35
CA LEU A 147 -7.17 6.49 6.17
C LEU A 147 -7.11 7.38 7.41
N LYS A 148 -8.09 8.25 7.54
CA LYS A 148 -8.21 9.22 8.63
C LYS A 148 -9.39 8.83 9.52
N ILE A 149 -9.25 9.01 10.82
CA ILE A 149 -10.36 8.75 11.74
C ILE A 149 -11.46 9.79 11.55
N GLY A 150 -12.69 9.30 11.42
CA GLY A 150 -13.89 10.11 11.22
C GLY A 150 -15.10 9.21 11.07
N HIS A 151 -15.95 9.54 10.12
CA HIS A 151 -17.10 8.68 9.81
C HIS A 151 -16.65 7.31 9.31
N GLU A 152 -17.40 6.28 9.64
CA GLU A 152 -17.13 4.93 9.15
C GLU A 152 -17.23 4.88 7.62
N LYS A 153 -16.41 4.03 7.02
CA LYS A 153 -16.48 3.72 5.60
C LYS A 153 -17.24 2.41 5.45
N GLY A 154 -18.45 2.49 4.90
CA GLY A 154 -19.31 1.30 4.80
C GLY A 154 -18.68 0.17 3.98
N GLU A 155 -18.07 0.50 2.85
CA GLU A 155 -17.45 -0.48 1.96
C GLU A 155 -16.21 -1.12 2.61
N PHE A 156 -15.54 -0.39 3.49
CA PHE A 156 -14.40 -0.91 4.23
C PHE A 156 -14.80 -2.03 5.20
N GLN A 157 -16.04 -1.99 5.67
CA GLN A 157 -16.57 -3.02 6.56
C GLN A 157 -16.60 -4.40 5.90
N LEU A 158 -16.76 -4.47 4.58
CA LEU A 158 -16.70 -5.75 3.84
C LEU A 158 -15.37 -6.46 4.05
N LEU A 159 -14.27 -5.70 4.01
CA LEU A 159 -12.94 -6.22 4.29
C LEU A 159 -12.82 -6.65 5.75
N LEU A 160 -13.26 -5.80 6.67
CA LEU A 160 -13.12 -6.05 8.11
C LEU A 160 -13.89 -7.28 8.56
N ASP A 161 -15.08 -7.51 7.98
CA ASP A 161 -15.87 -8.71 8.29
C ASP A 161 -15.15 -9.99 7.89
N ALA A 162 -14.32 -9.94 6.85
CA ALA A 162 -13.54 -11.10 6.40
C ALA A 162 -12.36 -11.41 7.33
N LEU A 163 -11.92 -10.47 8.15
CA LEU A 163 -10.74 -10.65 9.02
C LEU A 163 -10.91 -11.75 10.05
N ASP A 164 -12.14 -12.06 10.45
CA ASP A 164 -12.41 -13.13 11.41
C ASP A 164 -11.98 -14.51 10.91
N LYS A 165 -11.86 -14.68 9.60
CA LYS A 165 -11.44 -15.92 8.94
C LYS A 165 -9.92 -16.02 8.80
N ILE A 166 -9.20 -14.93 9.05
CA ILE A 166 -7.74 -14.86 8.83
C ILE A 166 -7.02 -14.26 10.04
N LYS A 167 -7.46 -14.56 11.24
CA LYS A 167 -6.92 -13.98 12.49
C LYS A 167 -5.43 -14.19 12.68
N THR A 168 -4.91 -15.35 12.28
CA THR A 168 -3.53 -15.77 12.53
C THR A 168 -2.74 -15.87 11.23
N LYS A 169 -1.41 -15.77 11.35
CA LYS A 169 -0.49 -15.86 10.21
C LYS A 169 -0.68 -17.16 9.44
N GLY A 170 -0.76 -17.05 8.13
CA GLY A 170 -0.89 -18.20 7.22
C GLY A 170 -2.34 -18.53 6.85
N LYS A 171 -3.31 -17.91 7.49
CA LYS A 171 -4.72 -18.12 7.14
C LYS A 171 -5.08 -17.37 5.88
N GLU A 172 -5.92 -17.97 5.04
CA GLU A 172 -6.53 -17.34 3.88
C GLU A 172 -7.98 -17.78 3.73
N ALA A 173 -8.77 -16.95 3.06
CA ALA A 173 -10.18 -17.21 2.82
C ALA A 173 -10.60 -16.67 1.46
N PRO A 174 -11.65 -17.23 0.83
CA PRO A 174 -12.20 -16.62 -0.37
C PRO A 174 -12.66 -15.19 -0.10
N PHE A 175 -12.38 -14.30 -1.02
CA PHE A 175 -12.83 -12.92 -0.98
C PHE A 175 -13.12 -12.50 -2.41
N THR A 176 -14.37 -12.66 -2.81
CA THR A 176 -14.79 -12.54 -4.20
C THR A 176 -15.81 -11.42 -4.39
N ASN A 177 -16.01 -11.00 -5.64
CA ASN A 177 -16.99 -10.00 -6.00
C ASN A 177 -16.77 -8.68 -5.25
N PHE A 178 -15.56 -8.14 -5.35
CA PHE A 178 -15.19 -6.90 -4.69
C PHE A 178 -14.46 -5.97 -5.67
N ASP A 179 -15.01 -4.76 -5.85
CA ASP A 179 -14.37 -3.70 -6.63
C ASP A 179 -13.70 -2.72 -5.67
N PRO A 180 -12.35 -2.70 -5.60
CA PRO A 180 -11.66 -1.84 -4.65
C PRO A 180 -11.75 -0.34 -4.98
N SER A 181 -12.28 0.05 -6.14
CA SER A 181 -12.53 1.48 -6.42
C SER A 181 -13.55 2.10 -5.47
N CYS A 182 -14.36 1.30 -4.80
CA CYS A 182 -15.27 1.78 -3.76
C CYS A 182 -14.54 2.36 -2.53
N LEU A 183 -13.25 2.09 -2.42
CA LEU A 183 -12.39 2.62 -1.35
C LEU A 183 -11.74 3.96 -1.71
N PHE A 184 -11.91 4.43 -2.95
CA PHE A 184 -11.30 5.69 -3.39
C PHE A 184 -12.01 6.90 -2.77
N PRO A 185 -11.26 7.97 -2.43
CA PRO A 185 -11.89 9.23 -2.09
C PRO A 185 -12.57 9.86 -3.32
N ALA A 186 -13.47 10.81 -3.09
CA ALA A 186 -14.16 11.50 -4.17
C ALA A 186 -13.20 12.34 -5.01
N CYS A 187 -12.24 13.01 -4.37
CA CYS A 187 -11.23 13.81 -5.05
C CYS A 187 -10.15 12.91 -5.63
N ARG A 188 -9.79 13.14 -6.89
CA ARG A 188 -8.79 12.34 -7.61
C ARG A 188 -7.44 13.03 -7.71
N ASP A 189 -7.27 14.18 -7.09
CA ASP A 189 -5.98 14.88 -7.01
C ASP A 189 -4.93 14.01 -6.36
N TYR A 190 -3.72 14.04 -6.89
CA TYR A 190 -2.67 13.14 -6.44
C TYR A 190 -1.29 13.80 -6.51
N TRP A 191 -0.37 13.26 -5.72
CA TRP A 191 1.06 13.48 -5.83
C TRP A 191 1.69 12.25 -6.46
N THR A 192 2.75 12.44 -7.22
CA THR A 192 3.48 11.33 -7.84
C THR A 192 4.98 11.52 -7.69
N TYR A 193 5.67 10.41 -7.45
CA TYR A 193 7.12 10.37 -7.42
C TYR A 193 7.59 8.93 -7.69
N HIS A 194 8.87 8.79 -8.01
CA HIS A 194 9.50 7.49 -8.24
C HIS A 194 10.07 6.94 -6.93
N GLY A 195 9.69 5.74 -6.56
CA GLY A 195 10.11 5.15 -5.30
C GLY A 195 10.19 3.63 -5.33
N SER A 196 9.99 3.04 -4.17
CA SER A 196 10.20 1.62 -3.94
C SER A 196 9.00 0.98 -3.25
N PHE A 197 9.02 -0.37 -3.19
CA PHE A 197 8.22 -1.06 -2.18
C PHE A 197 8.65 -0.60 -0.80
N THR A 198 7.68 -0.50 0.10
CA THR A 198 7.91 -0.11 1.51
C THR A 198 8.18 -1.32 2.40
N THR A 199 8.26 -2.49 1.80
CA THR A 199 8.63 -3.76 2.47
C THR A 199 9.71 -4.46 1.65
N PRO A 200 10.53 -5.31 2.27
CA PRO A 200 11.44 -6.15 1.48
C PRO A 200 10.71 -6.87 0.34
N PRO A 201 11.31 -6.96 -0.85
CA PRO A 201 12.71 -6.69 -1.20
C PRO A 201 13.05 -5.21 -1.44
N CYS A 202 12.17 -4.26 -1.21
CA CYS A 202 12.41 -2.82 -1.32
C CYS A 202 12.85 -2.37 -2.73
N GLU A 203 12.45 -3.08 -3.76
CA GLU A 203 12.81 -2.80 -5.16
C GLU A 203 12.35 -1.41 -5.58
N GLU A 204 13.23 -0.69 -6.29
CA GLU A 204 13.01 0.69 -6.73
C GLU A 204 12.34 0.73 -8.10
N CYS A 205 11.19 0.10 -8.20
CA CYS A 205 10.44 -0.11 -9.43
C CYS A 205 9.06 0.56 -9.42
N ILE A 206 8.80 1.47 -8.47
CA ILE A 206 7.44 1.94 -8.23
C ILE A 206 7.24 3.38 -8.66
N VAL A 207 6.19 3.59 -9.45
CA VAL A 207 5.59 4.89 -9.69
C VAL A 207 4.46 5.05 -8.67
N TRP A 208 4.61 5.98 -7.75
CA TRP A 208 3.62 6.23 -6.70
C TRP A 208 2.58 7.24 -7.16
N LEU A 209 1.32 6.92 -6.89
CA LEU A 209 0.18 7.84 -6.99
C LEU A 209 -0.42 7.95 -5.59
N LEU A 210 -0.08 9.01 -4.88
CA LEU A 210 -0.61 9.25 -3.53
C LEU A 210 -1.81 10.18 -3.63
N LEU A 211 -2.99 9.70 -3.23
CA LEU A 211 -4.19 10.51 -3.29
C LEU A 211 -4.18 11.54 -2.17
N LYS A 212 -4.40 12.80 -2.53
CA LYS A 212 -4.34 13.93 -1.61
C LYS A 212 -5.41 13.85 -0.53
N GLU A 213 -6.64 13.48 -0.92
CA GLU A 213 -7.77 13.41 0.01
C GLU A 213 -7.79 12.06 0.73
N PRO A 214 -7.72 12.06 2.07
CA PRO A 214 -7.89 10.79 2.80
C PRO A 214 -9.34 10.33 2.75
N VAL A 215 -9.54 9.02 2.88
CA VAL A 215 -10.86 8.48 3.23
C VAL A 215 -10.99 8.42 4.74
N THR A 216 -12.22 8.50 5.24
CA THR A 216 -12.45 8.40 6.68
C THR A 216 -12.96 7.02 7.05
N VAL A 217 -12.46 6.54 8.19
CA VAL A 217 -12.87 5.28 8.82
C VAL A 217 -13.10 5.55 10.30
N SER A 218 -13.87 4.70 10.95
CA SER A 218 -14.12 4.89 12.38
C SER A 218 -13.00 4.29 13.23
N HIS A 219 -12.93 4.74 14.49
CA HIS A 219 -12.02 4.15 15.48
C HIS A 219 -12.28 2.65 15.63
N GLU A 220 -13.55 2.25 15.65
CA GLU A 220 -13.97 0.85 15.79
C GLU A 220 -13.51 0.01 14.58
N GLN A 221 -13.56 0.59 13.39
CA GLN A 221 -13.05 -0.08 12.20
C GLN A 221 -11.53 -0.30 12.30
N MET A 222 -10.77 0.70 12.76
CA MET A 222 -9.34 0.53 12.99
C MET A 222 -9.02 -0.50 14.07
N ALA A 223 -9.83 -0.55 15.12
CA ALA A 223 -9.67 -1.56 16.17
C ALA A 223 -9.75 -2.99 15.63
N LYS A 224 -10.59 -3.21 14.62
CA LYS A 224 -10.72 -4.52 13.97
C LYS A 224 -9.41 -4.96 13.30
N LEU A 225 -8.72 -4.05 12.61
CA LEU A 225 -7.41 -4.34 12.03
C LEU A 225 -6.39 -4.71 13.10
N ARG A 226 -6.40 -4.01 14.22
CA ARG A 226 -5.49 -4.25 15.34
C ARG A 226 -5.78 -5.57 16.06
N GLY A 227 -6.91 -6.19 15.76
CA GLY A 227 -7.25 -7.51 16.29
C GLY A 227 -6.59 -8.67 15.55
N LEU A 228 -5.95 -8.43 14.40
CA LEU A 228 -5.20 -9.45 13.69
C LEU A 228 -3.94 -9.83 14.47
N TYR A 229 -3.49 -11.08 14.30
CA TYR A 229 -2.26 -11.60 14.92
C TYR A 229 -1.16 -11.73 13.88
N SER A 230 0.06 -11.38 14.26
CA SER A 230 1.27 -11.66 13.49
C SER A 230 1.79 -13.08 13.75
N SER A 231 1.31 -13.74 14.81
CA SER A 231 1.67 -15.09 15.22
C SER A 231 0.78 -16.12 14.53
N VAL A 232 1.29 -17.37 14.42
CA VAL A 232 0.50 -18.50 13.92
C VAL A 232 -0.48 -19.00 15.00
N GLU A 233 -1.50 -19.73 14.56
CA GLU A 233 -2.40 -20.46 15.46
C GLU A 233 -1.54 -21.38 16.34
N ASN A 234 -1.88 -21.64 17.54
CA ASN A 234 -1.13 -22.49 18.49
C ASN A 234 0.14 -21.87 19.10
N GLU A 235 0.49 -20.65 18.74
CA GLU A 235 1.54 -19.90 19.43
C GLU A 235 0.91 -18.83 20.32
N PRO A 236 1.63 -18.30 21.32
CA PRO A 236 1.14 -17.15 22.09
C PRO A 236 0.77 -16.00 21.15
N PRO A 237 -0.44 -15.43 21.30
CA PRO A 237 -0.91 -14.42 20.35
C PRO A 237 -0.11 -13.13 20.46
N VAL A 238 0.32 -12.61 19.29
CA VAL A 238 0.97 -11.33 19.16
C VAL A 238 0.13 -10.48 18.18
N HIS A 239 -0.39 -9.37 18.66
CA HIS A 239 -1.20 -8.48 17.83
C HIS A 239 -0.37 -7.80 16.76
N LEU A 240 -0.92 -7.71 15.55
CA LEU A 240 -0.34 -7.01 14.42
C LEU A 240 -0.76 -5.53 14.52
N VAL A 241 0.03 -4.73 15.24
CA VAL A 241 -0.31 -3.34 15.57
C VAL A 241 0.73 -2.31 15.14
N ARG A 242 1.76 -2.73 14.39
CA ARG A 242 2.81 -1.85 13.93
C ARG A 242 3.46 -2.48 12.71
N ASN A 243 3.00 -2.08 11.54
CA ASN A 243 3.49 -2.64 10.27
C ASN A 243 3.77 -1.54 9.25
N TRP A 244 4.42 -0.46 9.68
CA TRP A 244 4.77 0.65 8.83
C TRP A 244 6.28 0.93 8.87
N ARG A 245 6.81 1.34 7.71
CA ARG A 245 8.19 1.79 7.57
C ARG A 245 8.25 3.30 7.75
N PRO A 246 9.24 3.83 8.49
CA PRO A 246 9.44 5.29 8.60
C PRO A 246 9.80 5.93 7.25
N PRO A 247 9.57 7.25 7.10
CA PRO A 247 10.00 7.98 5.91
C PRO A 247 11.50 7.84 5.64
N GLN A 248 11.83 7.72 4.36
CA GLN A 248 13.20 7.56 3.86
C GLN A 248 13.70 8.86 3.21
N PRO A 249 15.02 9.05 3.09
CA PRO A 249 15.58 10.27 2.47
C PRO A 249 15.11 10.47 1.03
N ILE A 250 14.74 11.71 0.70
CA ILE A 250 14.27 12.07 -0.65
C ILE A 250 15.39 12.05 -1.68
N LYS A 251 16.61 12.35 -1.27
CA LYS A 251 17.83 12.32 -2.11
C LYS A 251 17.67 13.01 -3.46
N GLY A 252 17.14 14.23 -3.45
CA GLY A 252 17.01 15.07 -4.63
C GLY A 252 15.88 14.71 -5.58
N ARG A 253 15.04 13.74 -5.24
CA ARG A 253 13.86 13.43 -6.06
C ARG A 253 12.85 14.57 -6.00
N ILE A 254 12.09 14.70 -7.08
CA ILE A 254 11.03 15.71 -7.20
C ILE A 254 9.69 15.02 -7.09
N VAL A 255 8.85 15.50 -6.17
CA VAL A 255 7.45 15.12 -6.08
C VAL A 255 6.63 16.13 -6.88
N LYS A 256 5.73 15.64 -7.73
CA LYS A 256 4.87 16.45 -8.57
C LYS A 256 3.43 16.32 -8.13
N ALA A 257 2.66 17.41 -8.28
CA ALA A 257 1.24 17.43 -7.98
C ALA A 257 0.41 17.57 -9.26
N SER A 258 -0.71 16.86 -9.31
CA SER A 258 -1.69 16.98 -10.42
C SER A 258 -2.54 18.24 -10.30
N PHE A 259 -2.41 19.01 -9.23
CA PHE A 259 -3.26 20.14 -8.86
C PHE A 259 -2.40 21.32 -8.41
N LYS A 260 -3.01 22.49 -8.40
CA LYS A 260 -2.38 23.73 -7.92
C LYS A 260 -2.46 23.85 -6.41
#